data_66627a2446e20c63f53035ab995d8dce
#
_entry.id   66627a2446e20c63f53035ab995d8dce
#
_cell.length_a   1.000
_cell.length_b   1.000
_cell.length_c   1.000
_cell.angle_alpha   90.00
_cell.angle_beta   90.00
_cell.angle_gamma   90.00
#
_symmetry.space_group_name_H-M   'P 1'
#
loop_
_entity.id
_entity.type
_entity.pdbx_description
1 polymer ?
#
loop_
_entity_poly.entity_id
_entity_poly.type
_entity_poly.pdbx_seq_one_letter_code
_entity_poly.pdbx_strand_id
1 'polypeptide(L)'
;MTCFYWKKAESGIVSVKCISWGKSRGGGENPGGGENPGGGKKPMTTPATDAILAMSNAGLNVIHSELEGLHMYRANLDKTGPESNVWGHYLGSKNHTDTSNGAAYQLNQNGIEIGADTRTDFARGSLVTGAFMSFSDNAVKHARGGKSKIDSYGIGLYATWFDASGFYADGVVKGNRLNNKLRAVMTNGGRTGGDWTQYGLSTAVEGGYQFDVRDDLSLTPYARLAFVQMGSEDVKLSNGKKGNTGTPRSVTGEAGAKLTGKFSLGAAEFKPYLSAAIVQEYADSNEVTINARNRFDNNVKGTSGKYGLGASVSVGKDVTLYGEANYRQGSHMETPVQGVACIRMVFAAKVVTPDVTFRSGQL
;
A
#
# COMPACT_ATOMS: atom_id res chain seq x y z
N MET A 1 -3.84 -10.69 -23.11
CA MET A 1 -4.95 -11.66 -23.29
C MET A 1 -4.36 -13.03 -22.98
N THR A 2 -4.68 -13.56 -21.81
CA THR A 2 -4.12 -14.82 -21.31
C THR A 2 -5.11 -15.93 -21.63
N CYS A 3 -4.79 -16.79 -22.57
CA CYS A 3 -5.61 -17.94 -22.90
C CYS A 3 -5.06 -19.16 -22.17
N PHE A 4 -5.89 -19.78 -21.32
CA PHE A 4 -5.61 -21.06 -20.71
C PHE A 4 -6.15 -22.17 -21.62
N TYR A 5 -5.29 -23.11 -22.01
CA TYR A 5 -5.69 -24.29 -22.78
C TYR A 5 -5.47 -25.54 -21.92
N TRP A 6 -6.52 -26.36 -21.78
CA TRP A 6 -6.48 -27.63 -21.10
C TRP A 6 -6.34 -28.74 -22.13
N LYS A 7 -5.30 -29.55 -22.02
CA LYS A 7 -5.18 -30.77 -22.82
C LYS A 7 -5.09 -31.96 -21.89
N LYS A 8 -6.02 -32.89 -22.01
CA LYS A 8 -6.03 -34.13 -21.28
C LYS A 8 -5.05 -35.10 -21.95
N ALA A 9 -4.08 -35.62 -21.20
CA ALA A 9 -3.19 -36.67 -21.68
C ALA A 9 -3.72 -38.05 -21.24
N GLU A 10 -3.51 -39.05 -22.04
CA GLU A 10 -4.02 -40.40 -21.81
C GLU A 10 -3.45 -41.13 -20.57
N SER A 11 -2.50 -40.52 -19.88
CA SER A 11 -1.85 -41.06 -18.66
C SER A 11 -2.35 -40.46 -17.35
N GLY A 12 -3.40 -39.66 -17.33
CA GLY A 12 -4.01 -39.12 -16.10
C GLY A 12 -3.23 -38.00 -15.40
N ILE A 13 -2.11 -37.53 -15.95
CA ILE A 13 -1.33 -36.41 -15.39
C ILE A 13 -1.70 -35.12 -16.11
N VAL A 14 -2.20 -34.13 -15.34
CA VAL A 14 -2.49 -32.80 -15.85
C VAL A 14 -1.23 -31.94 -15.78
N SER A 15 -0.62 -31.60 -16.90
CA SER A 15 0.47 -30.63 -16.93
C SER A 15 -0.01 -29.27 -17.37
N VAL A 16 0.30 -28.24 -16.60
CA VAL A 16 0.05 -26.83 -16.95
C VAL A 16 1.30 -26.28 -17.65
N LYS A 17 1.20 -25.97 -18.93
CA LYS A 17 2.27 -25.33 -19.68
C LYS A 17 1.98 -23.83 -19.78
N CYS A 18 2.77 -23.03 -19.09
CA CYS A 18 2.77 -21.57 -19.28
C CYS A 18 3.57 -21.22 -20.52
N ILE A 19 2.92 -20.65 -21.52
CA ILE A 19 3.60 -20.08 -22.70
C ILE A 19 3.80 -18.60 -22.41
N SER A 20 5.04 -18.20 -22.13
CA SER A 20 5.39 -16.78 -22.09
C SER A 20 5.67 -16.31 -23.51
N TRP A 21 4.92 -15.35 -23.98
CA TRP A 21 5.26 -14.61 -25.19
C TRP A 21 6.33 -13.59 -24.86
N GLY A 22 7.58 -13.94 -25.12
CA GLY A 22 8.67 -12.97 -25.12
C GLY A 22 8.45 -11.95 -26.22
N LYS A 23 8.51 -10.67 -25.90
CA LYS A 23 8.61 -9.60 -26.89
C LYS A 23 9.92 -9.78 -27.67
N SER A 24 9.82 -10.26 -28.90
CA SER A 24 10.91 -10.27 -29.85
C SER A 24 11.33 -8.82 -30.15
N ARG A 25 12.56 -8.47 -29.83
CA ARG A 25 13.23 -7.30 -30.37
C ARG A 25 13.66 -7.62 -31.81
N GLY A 26 12.85 -7.20 -32.75
CA GLY A 26 13.26 -7.13 -34.17
C GLY A 26 13.89 -5.77 -34.41
N GLY A 27 15.20 -5.72 -34.60
CA GLY A 27 15.85 -4.60 -35.26
C GLY A 27 15.51 -4.66 -36.77
N GLY A 28 15.07 -3.55 -37.32
CA GLY A 28 14.82 -3.38 -38.74
C GLY A 28 14.75 -1.88 -39.02
N GLU A 29 15.83 -1.32 -39.54
CA GLU A 29 15.84 0.01 -40.12
C GLU A 29 14.95 -0.01 -41.36
N ASN A 30 14.05 0.96 -41.48
CA ASN A 30 13.35 1.26 -42.73
C ASN A 30 13.30 2.77 -42.94
N PRO A 31 13.92 3.31 -43.98
CA PRO A 31 13.81 4.72 -44.34
C PRO A 31 12.62 4.88 -45.29
N GLY A 32 11.56 5.53 -44.83
CA GLY A 32 10.41 5.82 -45.70
C GLY A 32 9.34 6.61 -44.99
N GLY A 33 9.19 7.88 -45.39
CA GLY A 33 8.28 8.84 -44.81
C GLY A 33 6.82 8.42 -44.90
N GLY A 34 6.07 8.83 -43.87
CA GLY A 34 4.62 8.77 -43.77
C GLY A 34 4.21 9.55 -42.54
N GLU A 35 3.78 10.79 -42.73
CA GLU A 35 3.20 11.60 -41.68
C GLU A 35 1.93 10.94 -41.18
N ASN A 36 1.94 10.57 -39.88
CA ASN A 36 0.74 10.11 -39.19
C ASN A 36 0.29 11.23 -38.26
N PRO A 37 -0.82 11.94 -38.55
CA PRO A 37 -1.30 13.01 -37.71
C PRO A 37 -2.08 12.39 -36.54
N GLY A 38 -1.46 12.35 -35.33
CA GLY A 38 -2.19 11.98 -34.13
C GLY A 38 -1.39 11.39 -32.96
N GLY A 39 -0.11 11.13 -33.10
CA GLY A 39 0.74 10.71 -32.01
C GLY A 39 1.45 11.90 -31.37
N GLY A 40 0.90 12.52 -30.35
CA GLY A 40 1.61 13.54 -29.59
C GLY A 40 2.94 12.95 -29.10
N LYS A 41 4.06 13.45 -29.65
CA LYS A 41 5.40 13.08 -29.15
C LYS A 41 5.45 13.45 -27.67
N LYS A 42 5.71 12.47 -26.80
CA LYS A 42 5.96 12.76 -25.38
C LYS A 42 7.05 13.83 -25.30
N PRO A 43 6.88 14.90 -24.50
CA PRO A 43 7.85 15.97 -24.41
C PRO A 43 9.21 15.38 -23.96
N MET A 44 10.29 15.76 -24.64
CA MET A 44 11.64 15.32 -24.29
C MET A 44 12.02 15.91 -22.93
N THR A 45 12.25 15.06 -21.94
CA THR A 45 12.67 15.42 -20.59
C THR A 45 14.17 15.24 -20.43
N THR A 46 14.76 15.91 -19.44
CA THR A 46 16.11 15.65 -18.97
C THR A 46 16.09 14.69 -17.78
N PRO A 47 17.17 13.94 -17.47
CA PRO A 47 17.18 13.05 -16.30
C PRO A 47 16.85 13.76 -14.98
N ALA A 48 17.26 15.01 -14.82
CA ALA A 48 16.93 15.81 -13.63
C ALA A 48 15.42 16.18 -13.59
N THR A 49 14.77 16.37 -14.73
CA THR A 49 13.30 16.56 -14.82
C THR A 49 12.59 15.26 -14.43
N ASP A 50 12.99 14.14 -15.01
CA ASP A 50 12.40 12.83 -14.69
C ASP A 50 12.54 12.49 -13.20
N ALA A 51 13.66 12.89 -12.58
CA ALA A 51 13.85 12.69 -11.14
C ALA A 51 12.86 13.50 -10.29
N ILE A 52 12.53 14.75 -10.67
CA ILE A 52 11.50 15.54 -9.98
C ILE A 52 10.13 14.88 -10.15
N LEU A 53 9.78 14.47 -11.37
CA LEU A 53 8.52 13.76 -11.66
C LEU A 53 8.43 12.46 -10.86
N ALA A 54 9.50 11.66 -10.85
CA ALA A 54 9.58 10.40 -10.11
C ALA A 54 9.40 10.61 -8.60
N MET A 55 10.05 11.62 -8.02
CA MET A 55 9.94 11.90 -6.58
C MET A 55 8.54 12.36 -6.17
N SER A 56 7.88 13.16 -7.00
CA SER A 56 6.50 13.57 -6.76
C SER A 56 5.54 12.36 -6.71
N ASN A 57 5.70 11.40 -7.62
CA ASN A 57 4.91 10.18 -7.64
C ASN A 57 5.33 9.18 -6.54
N ALA A 58 6.63 9.05 -6.27
CA ALA A 58 7.14 8.14 -5.24
C ALA A 58 6.61 8.47 -3.85
N GLY A 59 6.42 9.74 -3.52
CA GLY A 59 5.80 10.16 -2.26
C GLY A 59 4.38 9.60 -2.09
N LEU A 60 3.56 9.60 -3.15
CA LEU A 60 2.24 8.96 -3.13
C LEU A 60 2.35 7.45 -2.90
N ASN A 61 3.28 6.78 -3.58
CA ASN A 61 3.49 5.34 -3.43
C ASN A 61 3.98 4.96 -2.03
N VAL A 62 4.79 5.78 -1.38
CA VAL A 62 5.22 5.59 0.01
C VAL A 62 4.00 5.55 0.93
N ILE A 63 3.13 6.57 0.85
CA ILE A 63 1.93 6.66 1.69
C ILE A 63 0.96 5.52 1.37
N HIS A 64 0.77 5.18 0.10
CA HIS A 64 -0.07 4.05 -0.32
C HIS A 64 0.41 2.71 0.27
N SER A 65 1.71 2.44 0.21
CA SER A 65 2.27 1.20 0.75
C SER A 65 2.12 1.11 2.27
N GLU A 66 2.23 2.24 2.98
CA GLU A 66 1.98 2.30 4.42
C GLU A 66 0.49 2.04 4.73
N LEU A 67 -0.45 2.66 4.00
CA LEU A 67 -1.88 2.36 4.14
C LEU A 67 -2.22 0.90 3.84
N GLU A 68 -1.54 0.29 2.87
CA GLU A 68 -1.72 -1.11 2.52
C GLU A 68 -1.20 -2.03 3.63
N GLY A 69 -0.05 -1.71 4.24
CA GLY A 69 0.48 -2.43 5.39
C GLY A 69 -0.50 -2.44 6.56
N LEU A 70 -1.10 -1.30 6.86
CA LEU A 70 -2.12 -1.18 7.90
C LEU A 70 -3.41 -1.93 7.51
N HIS A 71 -3.82 -1.91 6.23
CA HIS A 71 -4.95 -2.69 5.74
C HIS A 71 -4.76 -4.18 5.96
N MET A 72 -3.58 -4.72 5.62
CA MET A 72 -3.24 -6.12 5.87
C MET A 72 -3.36 -6.49 7.36
N TYR A 73 -2.90 -5.64 8.27
CA TYR A 73 -3.07 -5.84 9.70
C TYR A 73 -4.53 -5.88 10.11
N ARG A 74 -5.31 -4.87 9.73
CA ARG A 74 -6.71 -4.72 10.15
C ARG A 74 -7.65 -5.77 9.57
N ALA A 75 -7.39 -6.23 8.35
CA ALA A 75 -8.14 -7.32 7.72
C ALA A 75 -8.03 -8.65 8.47
N ASN A 76 -7.11 -8.75 9.43
CA ASN A 76 -6.90 -9.92 10.27
C ASN A 76 -7.27 -9.68 11.75
N LEU A 77 -7.90 -8.55 12.07
CA LEU A 77 -8.49 -8.33 13.38
C LEU A 77 -9.58 -9.38 13.63
N ASP A 78 -9.49 -10.03 14.79
CA ASP A 78 -10.48 -11.03 15.18
C ASP A 78 -11.70 -10.36 15.83
N LYS A 79 -12.91 -10.85 15.50
CA LYS A 79 -14.16 -10.40 16.13
C LYS A 79 -14.21 -10.70 17.63
N THR A 80 -13.47 -11.71 18.06
CA THR A 80 -13.45 -12.22 19.45
C THR A 80 -12.19 -11.84 20.21
N GLY A 81 -11.36 -10.96 19.65
CA GLY A 81 -10.09 -10.54 20.27
C GLY A 81 -10.29 -9.74 21.57
N PRO A 82 -9.24 -9.66 22.37
CA PRO A 82 -9.27 -9.01 23.69
C PRO A 82 -9.51 -7.49 23.60
N GLU A 83 -9.96 -6.91 24.72
CA GLU A 83 -10.47 -5.53 24.81
C GLU A 83 -9.46 -4.45 24.45
N SER A 84 -8.16 -4.65 24.79
CA SER A 84 -7.11 -3.68 24.48
C SER A 84 -5.83 -4.37 24.04
N ASN A 85 -5.19 -3.81 23.02
CA ASN A 85 -4.00 -4.39 22.41
C ASN A 85 -2.95 -3.33 22.07
N VAL A 86 -1.70 -3.75 22.07
CA VAL A 86 -0.61 -3.06 21.41
C VAL A 86 -0.11 -3.95 20.26
N TRP A 87 0.28 -3.32 19.19
CA TRP A 87 0.76 -4.02 18.01
C TRP A 87 1.92 -3.28 17.36
N GLY A 88 2.71 -4.04 16.64
CA GLY A 88 3.77 -3.50 15.81
C GLY A 88 3.92 -4.34 14.56
N HIS A 89 4.16 -3.71 13.42
CA HIS A 89 4.48 -4.43 12.22
C HIS A 89 5.67 -3.82 11.47
N TYR A 90 6.36 -4.68 10.76
CA TYR A 90 7.36 -4.32 9.76
C TYR A 90 6.72 -4.39 8.38
N LEU A 91 6.99 -3.38 7.56
CA LEU A 91 6.58 -3.29 6.17
C LEU A 91 7.80 -3.31 5.25
N GLY A 92 7.82 -4.22 4.30
CA GLY A 92 8.78 -4.23 3.19
C GLY A 92 8.06 -4.18 1.86
N SER A 93 8.50 -3.32 0.93
CA SER A 93 7.88 -3.20 -0.38
C SER A 93 8.91 -2.87 -1.46
N LYS A 94 8.69 -3.41 -2.65
CA LYS A 94 9.43 -3.07 -3.86
C LYS A 94 8.44 -2.75 -4.97
N ASN A 95 8.52 -1.54 -5.50
CA ASN A 95 7.63 -1.04 -6.53
C ASN A 95 8.44 -0.61 -7.77
N HIS A 96 7.92 -0.93 -8.94
CA HIS A 96 8.39 -0.43 -10.22
C HIS A 96 7.26 0.41 -10.81
N THR A 97 7.54 1.66 -11.13
CA THR A 97 6.54 2.61 -11.63
C THR A 97 7.05 3.30 -12.88
N ASP A 98 6.16 3.45 -13.84
CA ASP A 98 6.34 4.26 -15.05
C ASP A 98 5.16 5.22 -15.17
N THR A 99 5.42 6.52 -15.05
CA THR A 99 4.38 7.55 -15.13
C THR A 99 3.96 7.78 -16.58
N SER A 100 2.84 8.47 -16.78
CA SER A 100 2.31 8.83 -18.12
C SER A 100 3.33 9.57 -18.98
N ASN A 101 4.30 10.29 -18.40
CA ASN A 101 5.43 10.91 -19.10
C ASN A 101 6.62 9.99 -19.33
N GLY A 102 6.61 8.76 -18.79
CA GLY A 102 7.71 7.82 -18.89
C GLY A 102 8.85 8.09 -17.92
N ALA A 103 8.62 8.85 -16.85
CA ALA A 103 9.56 9.00 -15.73
C ALA A 103 9.51 7.72 -14.89
N ALA A 104 10.35 6.74 -15.26
CA ALA A 104 10.39 5.44 -14.61
C ALA A 104 11.32 5.45 -13.38
N TYR A 105 10.90 4.73 -12.33
CA TYR A 105 11.71 4.55 -11.13
C TYR A 105 11.39 3.24 -10.41
N GLN A 106 12.31 2.82 -9.56
CA GLN A 106 12.12 1.73 -8.60
C GLN A 106 12.11 2.34 -7.19
N LEU A 107 11.10 1.99 -6.40
CA LEU A 107 10.97 2.35 -4.99
C LEU A 107 11.18 1.11 -4.13
N ASN A 108 12.16 1.14 -3.23
CA ASN A 108 12.33 0.15 -2.17
C ASN A 108 11.98 0.80 -0.84
N GLN A 109 11.02 0.25 -0.15
CA GLN A 109 10.51 0.75 1.11
C GLN A 109 10.76 -0.23 2.24
N ASN A 110 11.22 0.28 3.38
CA ASN A 110 11.30 -0.44 4.64
C ASN A 110 10.68 0.45 5.73
N GLY A 111 9.74 -0.08 6.47
CA GLY A 111 9.03 0.69 7.47
C GLY A 111 8.62 -0.13 8.68
N ILE A 112 8.33 0.60 9.74
CA ILE A 112 7.72 0.07 10.96
C ILE A 112 6.51 0.92 11.30
N GLU A 113 5.46 0.28 11.78
CA GLU A 113 4.31 0.95 12.41
C GLU A 113 4.06 0.32 13.76
N ILE A 114 3.72 1.15 14.72
CA ILE A 114 3.33 0.73 16.06
C ILE A 114 2.03 1.42 16.46
N GLY A 115 1.17 0.72 17.13
CA GLY A 115 -0.12 1.25 17.54
C GLY A 115 -0.72 0.53 18.72
N ALA A 116 -1.83 1.08 19.17
CA ALA A 116 -2.66 0.50 20.18
C ALA A 116 -4.12 0.65 19.81
N ASP A 117 -4.93 -0.32 20.16
CA ASP A 117 -6.36 -0.29 19.95
C ASP A 117 -7.13 -0.82 21.16
N THR A 118 -8.38 -0.42 21.22
CA THR A 118 -9.34 -0.92 22.20
C THR A 118 -10.63 -1.35 21.50
N ARG A 119 -11.23 -2.40 22.02
CA ARG A 119 -12.50 -2.93 21.57
C ARG A 119 -13.59 -2.56 22.56
N THR A 120 -14.69 -2.07 22.01
CA THR A 120 -15.92 -1.80 22.76
C THR A 120 -17.04 -2.65 22.18
N ASP A 121 -17.66 -3.49 23.00
CA ASP A 121 -18.76 -4.33 22.61
C ASP A 121 -20.12 -3.63 22.78
N PHE A 122 -20.98 -3.82 21.79
CA PHE A 122 -22.35 -3.32 21.72
C PHE A 122 -23.32 -4.47 21.48
N ALA A 123 -24.62 -4.22 21.63
CA ALA A 123 -25.66 -5.24 21.45
C ALA A 123 -25.67 -5.90 20.05
N ARG A 124 -25.24 -5.18 19.01
CA ARG A 124 -25.27 -5.65 17.61
C ARG A 124 -23.90 -5.93 16.99
N GLY A 125 -22.83 -5.68 17.73
CA GLY A 125 -21.49 -5.85 17.21
C GLY A 125 -20.43 -5.26 18.12
N SER A 126 -19.22 -5.08 17.59
CA SER A 126 -18.11 -4.50 18.31
C SER A 126 -17.37 -3.48 17.46
N LEU A 127 -16.88 -2.43 18.13
CA LEU A 127 -16.08 -1.36 17.55
C LEU A 127 -14.66 -1.47 18.07
N VAL A 128 -13.69 -1.60 17.19
CA VAL A 128 -12.26 -1.46 17.50
C VAL A 128 -11.82 -0.08 17.05
N THR A 129 -11.26 0.70 17.99
CA THR A 129 -10.70 2.02 17.70
C THR A 129 -9.23 2.04 18.08
N GLY A 130 -8.39 2.64 17.27
CA GLY A 130 -6.96 2.67 17.51
C GLY A 130 -6.26 3.90 16.98
N ALA A 131 -5.05 4.10 17.51
CA ALA A 131 -4.11 5.11 17.07
C ALA A 131 -2.76 4.45 16.76
N PHE A 132 -2.02 5.02 15.85
CA PHE A 132 -0.73 4.49 15.43
C PHE A 132 0.22 5.57 14.94
N MET A 133 1.49 5.23 14.94
CA MET A 133 2.54 6.00 14.28
C MET A 133 3.37 5.11 13.37
N SER A 134 3.94 5.70 12.35
CA SER A 134 4.76 5.01 11.35
C SER A 134 6.04 5.74 11.06
N PHE A 135 7.05 4.98 10.71
CA PHE A 135 8.30 5.45 10.14
C PHE A 135 8.70 4.56 8.97
N SER A 136 9.09 5.14 7.84
CA SER A 136 9.67 4.37 6.74
C SER A 136 10.86 5.07 6.09
N ASP A 137 11.85 4.28 5.70
CA ASP A 137 13.00 4.63 4.89
C ASP A 137 12.79 4.12 3.46
N ASN A 138 12.85 5.02 2.50
CA ASN A 138 12.45 4.73 1.13
C ASN A 138 13.53 5.16 0.16
N ALA A 139 14.10 4.20 -0.59
CA ALA A 139 15.09 4.46 -1.62
C ALA A 139 14.43 4.49 -3.00
N VAL A 140 14.65 5.58 -3.73
CA VAL A 140 14.14 5.78 -5.09
C VAL A 140 15.31 5.70 -6.07
N LYS A 141 15.30 4.70 -6.93
CA LYS A 141 16.27 4.53 -8.01
C LYS A 141 15.66 5.03 -9.32
N HIS A 142 16.21 6.10 -9.87
CA HIS A 142 15.76 6.67 -11.13
C HIS A 142 16.27 5.87 -12.33
N ALA A 143 15.42 5.62 -13.32
CA ALA A 143 15.80 4.84 -14.51
C ALA A 143 16.94 5.48 -15.31
N ARG A 144 16.99 6.82 -15.35
CA ARG A 144 18.05 7.58 -16.06
C ARG A 144 19.22 7.99 -15.17
N GLY A 145 19.38 7.35 -14.01
CA GLY A 145 20.49 7.49 -13.09
C GLY A 145 20.21 8.39 -11.89
N GLY A 146 20.86 8.04 -10.78
CA GLY A 146 20.69 8.66 -9.47
C GLY A 146 19.88 7.81 -8.51
N LYS A 147 20.11 8.05 -7.22
CA LYS A 147 19.36 7.44 -6.11
C LYS A 147 18.92 8.53 -5.16
N SER A 148 17.61 8.64 -5.00
CA SER A 148 16.98 9.57 -4.07
C SER A 148 16.47 8.83 -2.84
N LYS A 149 16.10 9.58 -1.82
CA LYS A 149 15.61 9.05 -0.55
C LYS A 149 14.40 9.83 -0.08
N ILE A 150 13.43 9.12 0.51
CA ILE A 150 12.27 9.69 1.19
C ILE A 150 12.20 9.08 2.59
N ASP A 151 12.35 9.89 3.63
CA ASP A 151 12.07 9.49 5.00
C ASP A 151 10.63 9.90 5.33
N SER A 152 9.77 8.94 5.68
CA SER A 152 8.37 9.18 6.01
C SER A 152 8.11 9.00 7.49
N TYR A 153 7.37 9.94 8.07
CA TYR A 153 6.88 9.91 9.45
C TYR A 153 5.37 10.09 9.40
N GLY A 154 4.63 9.17 10.00
CA GLY A 154 3.17 9.18 9.97
C GLY A 154 2.55 9.05 11.36
N ILE A 155 1.34 9.59 11.49
CA ILE A 155 0.45 9.39 12.63
C ILE A 155 -0.97 9.24 12.12
N GLY A 156 -1.74 8.35 12.72
CA GLY A 156 -3.11 8.12 12.28
C GLY A 156 -4.02 7.52 13.32
N LEU A 157 -5.29 7.50 12.95
CA LEU A 157 -6.38 6.90 13.72
C LEU A 157 -7.15 5.95 12.81
N TYR A 158 -7.71 4.90 13.39
CA TYR A 158 -8.60 3.99 12.69
C TYR A 158 -9.76 3.51 13.56
N ALA A 159 -10.81 3.08 12.88
CA ALA A 159 -11.96 2.44 13.50
C ALA A 159 -12.47 1.31 12.62
N THR A 160 -12.80 0.19 13.24
CA THR A 160 -13.37 -0.99 12.56
C THR A 160 -14.61 -1.46 13.31
N TRP A 161 -15.75 -1.47 12.64
CA TRP A 161 -16.99 -2.02 13.14
C TRP A 161 -17.16 -3.46 12.66
N PHE A 162 -17.47 -4.37 13.57
CA PHE A 162 -17.83 -5.74 13.29
C PHE A 162 -19.27 -5.97 13.71
N ASP A 163 -20.16 -6.20 12.76
CA ASP A 163 -21.55 -6.54 13.01
C ASP A 163 -21.73 -8.04 13.29
N ALA A 164 -22.68 -8.38 14.15
CA ALA A 164 -22.98 -9.77 14.47
C ALA A 164 -23.46 -10.60 13.27
N SER A 165 -23.95 -9.94 12.21
CA SER A 165 -24.37 -10.60 10.96
C SER A 165 -23.22 -11.12 10.09
N GLY A 166 -21.97 -10.66 10.34
CA GLY A 166 -20.81 -10.92 9.50
C GLY A 166 -20.35 -9.72 8.66
N PHE A 167 -21.15 -8.64 8.58
CA PHE A 167 -20.75 -7.39 7.97
C PHE A 167 -19.65 -6.69 8.79
N TYR A 168 -18.71 -6.04 8.12
CA TYR A 168 -17.78 -5.12 8.77
C TYR A 168 -17.63 -3.84 7.95
N ALA A 169 -17.28 -2.76 8.65
CA ALA A 169 -16.91 -1.49 8.06
C ALA A 169 -15.65 -0.95 8.75
N ASP A 170 -14.76 -0.37 7.99
CA ASP A 170 -13.45 0.04 8.44
C ASP A 170 -13.10 1.41 7.87
N GLY A 171 -12.43 2.24 8.67
CA GLY A 171 -11.98 3.55 8.26
C GLY A 171 -10.64 3.92 8.91
N VAL A 172 -9.79 4.64 8.16
CA VAL A 172 -8.51 5.17 8.62
C VAL A 172 -8.29 6.58 8.11
N VAL A 173 -7.66 7.41 8.93
CA VAL A 173 -7.12 8.72 8.56
C VAL A 173 -5.68 8.78 9.04
N LYS A 174 -4.77 9.24 8.16
CA LYS A 174 -3.33 9.31 8.43
C LYS A 174 -2.74 10.59 7.87
N GLY A 175 -1.92 11.26 8.67
CA GLY A 175 -1.06 12.36 8.24
C GLY A 175 0.39 11.90 8.13
N ASN A 176 1.08 12.33 7.07
CA ASN A 176 2.50 12.02 6.85
C ASN A 176 3.31 13.30 6.68
N ARG A 177 4.55 13.25 7.15
CA ARG A 177 5.62 14.17 6.81
C ARG A 177 6.70 13.40 6.04
N LEU A 178 7.01 13.87 4.84
CA LEU A 178 7.98 13.28 3.94
C LEU A 178 9.19 14.20 3.80
N ASN A 179 10.37 13.73 4.22
CA ASN A 179 11.64 14.41 3.98
C ASN A 179 12.27 13.84 2.72
N ASN A 180 12.27 14.62 1.66
CA ASN A 180 12.71 14.22 0.33
C ASN A 180 14.16 14.68 0.08
N LYS A 181 15.01 13.77 -0.40
CA LYS A 181 16.39 14.02 -0.79
C LYS A 181 16.58 13.52 -2.21
N LEU A 182 16.39 14.40 -3.19
CA LEU A 182 16.59 14.09 -4.61
C LEU A 182 18.09 14.13 -4.95
N ARG A 183 18.55 13.08 -5.63
CA ARG A 183 19.91 12.99 -6.21
C ARG A 183 19.80 12.39 -7.59
N ALA A 184 20.12 13.16 -8.62
CA ALA A 184 19.99 12.79 -10.01
C ALA A 184 21.27 13.03 -10.81
N VAL A 185 21.37 12.39 -11.95
CA VAL A 185 22.42 12.61 -12.95
C VAL A 185 21.90 13.60 -13.98
N MET A 186 22.74 14.52 -14.42
CA MET A 186 22.42 15.46 -15.51
C MET A 186 22.78 14.86 -16.88
N THR A 187 22.28 15.48 -17.96
CA THR A 187 22.56 15.03 -19.34
C THR A 187 24.07 15.03 -19.68
N ASN A 188 24.85 15.90 -19.06
CA ASN A 188 26.30 15.97 -19.22
C ASN A 188 27.09 15.02 -18.29
N GLY A 189 26.42 14.11 -17.58
CA GLY A 189 27.02 13.17 -16.63
C GLY A 189 27.28 13.77 -15.23
N GLY A 190 27.13 15.07 -15.04
CA GLY A 190 27.26 15.73 -13.73
C GLY A 190 26.13 15.33 -12.77
N ARG A 191 26.29 15.66 -11.49
CA ARG A 191 25.30 15.37 -10.45
C ARG A 191 24.54 16.65 -10.06
N THR A 192 23.24 16.47 -9.74
CA THR A 192 22.40 17.53 -9.18
C THR A 192 21.54 16.95 -8.06
N GLY A 193 21.10 17.80 -7.14
CA GLY A 193 20.23 17.38 -6.05
C GLY A 193 19.49 18.56 -5.44
N GLY A 194 18.47 18.24 -4.65
CA GLY A 194 17.69 19.17 -3.87
C GLY A 194 16.96 18.42 -2.76
N ASP A 195 16.70 19.12 -1.67
CA ASP A 195 16.05 18.58 -0.49
C ASP A 195 14.82 19.44 -0.16
N TRP A 196 13.71 18.81 0.20
CA TRP A 196 12.47 19.49 0.62
C TRP A 196 11.65 18.61 1.55
N THR A 197 10.79 19.25 2.32
CA THR A 197 9.81 18.56 3.16
C THR A 197 8.43 18.73 2.55
N GLN A 198 7.62 17.67 2.56
CA GLN A 198 6.27 17.66 2.01
C GLN A 198 5.32 16.97 3.00
N TYR A 199 4.10 17.45 3.11
CA TYR A 199 3.08 16.87 3.98
C TYR A 199 2.01 16.19 3.13
N GLY A 200 1.47 15.09 3.64
CA GLY A 200 0.40 14.33 3.01
C GLY A 200 -0.70 13.98 4.00
N LEU A 201 -1.90 13.91 3.48
CA LEU A 201 -3.08 13.39 4.17
C LEU A 201 -3.60 12.20 3.38
N SER A 202 -3.95 11.15 4.09
CA SER A 202 -4.55 9.96 3.48
C SER A 202 -5.71 9.45 4.31
N THR A 203 -6.68 8.85 3.62
CA THR A 203 -7.82 8.18 4.23
C THR A 203 -8.19 6.97 3.40
N ALA A 204 -8.72 5.96 4.06
CA ALA A 204 -9.32 4.81 3.39
C ALA A 204 -10.57 4.35 4.14
N VAL A 205 -11.55 3.86 3.40
CA VAL A 205 -12.74 3.23 3.93
C VAL A 205 -12.94 1.88 3.23
N GLU A 206 -13.40 0.89 3.98
CA GLU A 206 -13.64 -0.45 3.48
C GLU A 206 -14.91 -1.01 4.09
N GLY A 207 -15.62 -1.81 3.32
CA GLY A 207 -16.73 -2.60 3.80
C GLY A 207 -16.69 -3.98 3.19
N GLY A 208 -17.07 -4.98 3.96
CA GLY A 208 -17.09 -6.36 3.51
C GLY A 208 -18.03 -7.22 4.33
N TYR A 209 -18.15 -8.46 3.90
CA TYR A 209 -19.00 -9.43 4.56
C TYR A 209 -18.31 -10.79 4.63
N GLN A 210 -18.25 -11.37 5.82
CA GLN A 210 -17.69 -12.70 6.03
C GLN A 210 -18.80 -13.75 5.90
N PHE A 211 -18.64 -14.63 4.91
CA PHE A 211 -19.45 -15.83 4.74
C PHE A 211 -18.71 -17.04 5.30
N ASP A 212 -19.27 -17.71 6.27
CA ASP A 212 -18.76 -18.99 6.75
C ASP A 212 -19.23 -20.08 5.79
N VAL A 213 -18.34 -20.53 4.91
CA VAL A 213 -18.61 -21.57 3.90
C VAL A 213 -18.68 -22.95 4.57
N ARG A 214 -17.81 -23.15 5.56
CA ARG A 214 -17.76 -24.30 6.47
C ARG A 214 -17.19 -23.82 7.81
N ASP A 215 -17.25 -24.66 8.83
CA ASP A 215 -16.71 -24.36 10.18
C ASP A 215 -15.22 -23.95 10.18
N ASP A 216 -14.47 -24.47 9.19
CA ASP A 216 -13.04 -24.25 9.02
C ASP A 216 -12.68 -23.36 7.83
N LEU A 217 -13.67 -22.80 7.10
CA LEU A 217 -13.43 -22.05 5.87
C LEU A 217 -14.39 -20.88 5.74
N SER A 218 -13.87 -19.68 5.59
CA SER A 218 -14.63 -18.46 5.35
C SER A 218 -14.21 -17.74 4.08
N LEU A 219 -15.16 -17.10 3.40
CA LEU A 219 -14.95 -16.23 2.25
C LEU A 219 -15.40 -14.82 2.62
N THR A 220 -14.53 -13.83 2.41
CA THR A 220 -14.79 -12.43 2.75
C THR A 220 -14.62 -11.55 1.51
N PRO A 221 -15.67 -11.30 0.73
CA PRO A 221 -15.67 -10.24 -0.28
C PRO A 221 -15.65 -8.87 0.40
N TYR A 222 -14.96 -7.91 -0.24
CA TYR A 222 -14.84 -6.55 0.24
C TYR A 222 -14.73 -5.53 -0.90
N ALA A 223 -15.02 -4.27 -0.56
CA ALA A 223 -14.75 -3.12 -1.41
C ALA A 223 -14.11 -2.03 -0.56
N ARG A 224 -13.11 -1.35 -1.11
CA ARG A 224 -12.29 -0.33 -0.46
C ARG A 224 -12.12 0.88 -1.35
N LEU A 225 -12.16 2.07 -0.75
CA LEU A 225 -11.77 3.33 -1.38
C LEU A 225 -10.63 3.93 -0.57
N ALA A 226 -9.59 4.38 -1.24
CA ALA A 226 -8.48 5.07 -0.59
C ALA A 226 -8.18 6.38 -1.32
N PHE A 227 -7.89 7.41 -0.55
CA PHE A 227 -7.53 8.75 -1.02
C PHE A 227 -6.23 9.17 -0.38
N VAL A 228 -5.30 9.69 -1.20
CA VAL A 228 -4.05 10.30 -0.75
C VAL A 228 -3.89 11.65 -1.45
N GLN A 229 -3.55 12.67 -0.70
CA GLN A 229 -3.21 13.99 -1.24
C GLN A 229 -1.99 14.53 -0.52
N MET A 230 -1.05 15.08 -1.29
CA MET A 230 0.13 15.76 -0.77
C MET A 230 0.06 17.25 -1.09
N GLY A 231 0.68 18.06 -0.24
CA GLY A 231 0.82 19.51 -0.46
C GLY A 231 1.73 19.81 -1.66
N SER A 232 1.55 20.99 -2.23
CA SER A 232 2.44 21.48 -3.29
C SER A 232 3.72 22.04 -2.70
N GLU A 233 4.86 21.68 -3.29
CA GLU A 233 6.18 22.14 -2.86
C GLU A 233 7.03 22.62 -4.02
N ASP A 234 7.80 23.69 -3.77
CA ASP A 234 8.78 24.19 -4.69
C ASP A 234 10.13 23.49 -4.49
N VAL A 235 10.61 22.87 -5.53
CA VAL A 235 11.88 22.13 -5.54
C VAL A 235 12.93 22.96 -6.30
N LYS A 236 14.07 23.21 -5.67
CA LYS A 236 15.22 23.85 -6.30
C LYS A 236 16.40 22.89 -6.29
N LEU A 237 16.91 22.55 -7.47
CA LEU A 237 18.09 21.73 -7.61
C LEU A 237 19.36 22.58 -7.65
N SER A 238 20.49 21.98 -7.27
CA SER A 238 21.82 22.63 -7.22
C SER A 238 22.28 23.16 -8.58
N ASN A 239 21.79 22.62 -9.69
CA ASN A 239 22.05 23.11 -11.04
C ASN A 239 21.16 24.28 -11.49
N GLY A 240 20.40 24.87 -10.56
CA GLY A 240 19.49 25.99 -10.83
C GLY A 240 18.12 25.61 -11.40
N LYS A 241 17.86 24.33 -11.71
CA LYS A 241 16.55 23.87 -12.15
C LYS A 241 15.53 24.03 -11.02
N LYS A 242 14.37 24.54 -11.34
CA LYS A 242 13.24 24.69 -10.41
C LYS A 242 12.10 23.78 -10.84
N GLY A 243 11.40 23.20 -9.89
CA GLY A 243 10.17 22.43 -10.10
C GLY A 243 9.14 22.79 -9.05
N ASN A 244 7.87 22.64 -9.40
CA ASN A 244 6.77 22.65 -8.44
C ASN A 244 6.06 21.32 -8.56
N THR A 245 5.91 20.60 -7.44
CA THR A 245 5.33 19.25 -7.41
C THR A 245 3.83 19.22 -7.73
N GLY A 246 3.20 20.37 -7.81
CA GLY A 246 1.74 20.45 -7.83
C GLY A 246 1.15 19.91 -6.53
N THR A 247 -0.09 19.49 -6.58
CA THR A 247 -0.78 18.82 -5.47
C THR A 247 -1.00 17.36 -5.84
N PRO A 248 0.03 16.49 -5.64
CA PRO A 248 -0.08 15.08 -6.02
C PRO A 248 -1.22 14.42 -5.26
N ARG A 249 -2.05 13.68 -5.97
CA ARG A 249 -3.17 12.94 -5.39
C ARG A 249 -3.33 11.57 -6.02
N SER A 250 -3.95 10.68 -5.28
CA SER A 250 -4.34 9.36 -5.72
C SER A 250 -5.72 9.03 -5.17
N VAL A 251 -6.55 8.43 -5.99
CA VAL A 251 -7.89 7.95 -5.64
C VAL A 251 -7.99 6.53 -6.16
N THR A 252 -7.94 5.54 -5.25
CA THR A 252 -8.03 4.14 -5.63
C THR A 252 -9.32 3.52 -5.14
N GLY A 253 -9.96 2.74 -6.03
CA GLY A 253 -11.02 1.81 -5.68
C GLY A 253 -10.50 0.38 -5.81
N GLU A 254 -10.84 -0.45 -4.85
CA GLU A 254 -10.44 -1.85 -4.81
C GLU A 254 -11.67 -2.72 -4.53
N ALA A 255 -11.81 -3.81 -5.27
CA ALA A 255 -12.80 -4.84 -5.01
C ALA A 255 -12.11 -6.20 -5.03
N GLY A 256 -12.32 -6.99 -4.00
CA GLY A 256 -11.64 -8.26 -3.83
C GLY A 256 -12.35 -9.25 -2.94
N ALA A 257 -11.71 -10.38 -2.73
CA ALA A 257 -12.18 -11.40 -1.82
C ALA A 257 -10.99 -12.09 -1.14
N LYS A 258 -11.20 -12.51 0.10
CA LYS A 258 -10.25 -13.24 0.92
C LYS A 258 -10.84 -14.58 1.33
N LEU A 259 -10.13 -15.67 1.07
CA LEU A 259 -10.47 -17.03 1.48
C LEU A 259 -9.57 -17.40 2.66
N THR A 260 -10.15 -17.66 3.82
CA THR A 260 -9.44 -17.94 5.08
C THR A 260 -9.78 -19.33 5.58
N GLY A 261 -8.74 -20.15 5.84
CA GLY A 261 -8.86 -21.40 6.56
C GLY A 261 -8.65 -21.22 8.07
N LYS A 262 -9.17 -22.13 8.88
CA LYS A 262 -9.01 -22.15 10.33
C LYS A 262 -8.61 -23.54 10.81
N PHE A 263 -7.45 -23.64 11.45
CA PHE A 263 -6.90 -24.89 11.95
C PHE A 263 -6.48 -24.74 13.41
N SER A 264 -6.85 -25.72 14.24
CA SER A 264 -6.43 -25.79 15.63
C SER A 264 -5.18 -26.66 15.74
N LEU A 265 -4.10 -26.11 16.27
CA LEU A 265 -2.82 -26.78 16.49
C LEU A 265 -2.50 -26.81 18.00
N GLY A 266 -3.19 -27.68 18.74
CA GLY A 266 -3.09 -27.72 20.19
C GLY A 266 -3.62 -26.44 20.85
N ALA A 267 -2.73 -25.70 21.52
CA ALA A 267 -3.07 -24.41 22.14
C ALA A 267 -3.00 -23.20 21.19
N ALA A 268 -2.58 -23.41 19.94
CA ALA A 268 -2.46 -22.38 18.93
C ALA A 268 -3.57 -22.52 17.88
N GLU A 269 -4.03 -21.38 17.36
CA GLU A 269 -4.93 -21.29 16.21
C GLU A 269 -4.16 -20.76 15.00
N PHE A 270 -4.22 -21.47 13.88
CA PHE A 270 -3.57 -21.13 12.62
C PHE A 270 -4.61 -20.78 11.55
N LYS A 271 -4.53 -19.58 10.99
CA LYS A 271 -5.45 -19.07 9.96
C LYS A 271 -4.67 -18.66 8.71
N PRO A 272 -4.41 -19.58 7.77
CA PRO A 272 -3.88 -19.22 6.46
C PRO A 272 -4.98 -18.60 5.59
N TYR A 273 -4.59 -17.70 4.67
CA TYR A 273 -5.53 -17.13 3.72
C TYR A 273 -4.87 -16.78 2.39
N LEU A 274 -5.74 -16.71 1.37
CA LEU A 274 -5.44 -16.22 0.04
C LEU A 274 -6.35 -15.05 -0.25
N SER A 275 -5.87 -14.04 -0.98
CA SER A 275 -6.67 -12.91 -1.43
C SER A 275 -6.43 -12.61 -2.91
N ALA A 276 -7.46 -12.10 -3.57
CA ALA A 276 -7.38 -11.57 -4.91
C ALA A 276 -8.27 -10.33 -5.03
N ALA A 277 -7.78 -9.31 -5.72
CA ALA A 277 -8.50 -8.06 -5.90
C ALA A 277 -8.16 -7.39 -7.23
N ILE A 278 -9.08 -6.54 -7.68
CA ILE A 278 -8.86 -5.58 -8.75
C ILE A 278 -8.79 -4.20 -8.14
N VAL A 279 -7.76 -3.44 -8.51
CA VAL A 279 -7.52 -2.08 -8.03
C VAL A 279 -7.55 -1.12 -9.21
N GLN A 280 -8.34 -0.06 -9.12
CA GLN A 280 -8.43 1.01 -10.11
C GLN A 280 -7.89 2.31 -9.52
N GLU A 281 -6.90 2.91 -10.17
CA GLU A 281 -6.47 4.28 -9.91
C GLU A 281 -7.24 5.25 -10.81
N TYR A 282 -7.93 6.20 -10.21
CA TYR A 282 -8.80 7.16 -10.91
C TYR A 282 -8.14 8.53 -11.12
N ALA A 283 -7.14 8.89 -10.32
CA ALA A 283 -6.50 10.20 -10.42
C ALA A 283 -5.73 10.37 -11.73
N ASP A 284 -6.11 11.35 -12.52
CA ASP A 284 -5.54 11.63 -13.86
C ASP A 284 -4.95 13.04 -14.00
N SER A 285 -4.98 13.84 -12.94
CA SER A 285 -4.63 15.27 -12.97
C SER A 285 -3.42 15.62 -12.09
N ASN A 286 -2.44 14.73 -11.97
CA ASN A 286 -1.19 15.01 -11.27
C ASN A 286 -0.24 15.76 -12.21
N GLU A 287 -0.17 17.08 -12.06
CA GLU A 287 0.68 17.96 -12.88
C GLU A 287 1.90 18.42 -12.09
N VAL A 288 3.07 18.32 -12.71
CA VAL A 288 4.33 18.86 -12.20
C VAL A 288 4.81 19.94 -13.14
N THR A 289 5.15 21.11 -12.59
CA THR A 289 5.64 22.26 -13.39
C THR A 289 7.16 22.39 -13.24
N ILE A 290 7.86 22.50 -14.34
CA ILE A 290 9.32 22.67 -14.38
C ILE A 290 9.68 24.03 -14.95
N ASN A 291 10.55 24.77 -14.25
CA ASN A 291 11.03 26.13 -14.62
C ASN A 291 9.86 27.12 -14.89
N ALA A 292 8.78 26.98 -14.12
CA ALA A 292 7.57 27.82 -14.20
C ALA A 292 6.85 27.89 -15.57
N ARG A 293 7.24 27.04 -16.53
CA ARG A 293 6.68 27.07 -17.90
C ARG A 293 6.27 25.70 -18.42
N ASN A 294 7.01 24.67 -18.11
CA ASN A 294 6.78 23.34 -18.67
C ASN A 294 5.94 22.51 -17.70
N ARG A 295 4.74 22.17 -18.11
CA ARG A 295 3.81 21.33 -17.35
C ARG A 295 3.88 19.90 -17.86
N PHE A 296 3.93 18.95 -16.93
CA PHE A 296 4.00 17.52 -17.23
C PHE A 296 2.90 16.80 -16.46
N ASP A 297 2.07 16.09 -17.18
CA ASP A 297 1.15 15.14 -16.58
C ASP A 297 1.96 13.96 -16.00
N ASN A 298 1.74 13.64 -14.73
CA ASN A 298 2.53 12.68 -13.97
C ASN A 298 1.64 11.63 -13.30
N ASN A 299 0.52 11.27 -13.92
CA ASN A 299 -0.40 10.29 -13.37
C ASN A 299 0.04 8.84 -13.61
N VAL A 300 -0.57 7.95 -12.83
CA VAL A 300 -0.44 6.49 -12.94
C VAL A 300 -1.81 5.82 -13.07
N LYS A 301 -2.78 6.54 -13.63
CA LYS A 301 -4.14 6.05 -13.86
C LYS A 301 -4.15 4.70 -14.55
N GLY A 302 -4.94 3.79 -14.05
CA GLY A 302 -5.06 2.47 -14.67
C GLY A 302 -5.56 1.41 -13.70
N THR A 303 -5.74 0.22 -14.25
CA THR A 303 -6.22 -0.96 -13.52
C THR A 303 -5.06 -1.89 -13.20
N SER A 304 -5.08 -2.51 -12.04
CA SER A 304 -4.13 -3.54 -11.63
C SER A 304 -4.83 -4.71 -10.94
N GLY A 305 -4.25 -5.90 -11.09
CA GLY A 305 -4.58 -7.07 -10.29
C GLY A 305 -3.68 -7.15 -9.06
N LYS A 306 -4.23 -7.53 -7.92
CA LYS A 306 -3.52 -7.75 -6.66
C LYS A 306 -3.81 -9.15 -6.14
N TYR A 307 -2.78 -9.86 -5.69
CA TYR A 307 -2.88 -11.22 -5.15
C TYR A 307 -2.09 -11.28 -3.85
N GLY A 308 -2.68 -11.88 -2.83
CA GLY A 308 -2.09 -11.97 -1.50
C GLY A 308 -2.08 -13.40 -0.96
N LEU A 309 -1.06 -13.68 -0.17
CA LEU A 309 -0.92 -14.90 0.62
C LEU A 309 -0.49 -14.51 2.03
N GLY A 310 -1.18 -15.00 3.03
CA GLY A 310 -0.83 -14.71 4.41
C GLY A 310 -1.30 -15.78 5.38
N ALA A 311 -0.88 -15.58 6.62
CA ALA A 311 -1.33 -16.42 7.74
C ALA A 311 -1.25 -15.64 9.05
N SER A 312 -2.13 -15.99 9.98
CA SER A 312 -2.02 -15.59 11.38
C SER A 312 -1.90 -16.83 12.29
N VAL A 313 -1.13 -16.67 13.38
CA VAL A 313 -0.97 -17.68 14.43
C VAL A 313 -1.26 -17.02 15.76
N SER A 314 -2.33 -17.43 16.43
CA SER A 314 -2.64 -16.99 17.79
C SER A 314 -2.12 -18.02 18.78
N VAL A 315 -1.24 -17.60 19.68
CA VAL A 315 -0.66 -18.44 20.73
C VAL A 315 -1.29 -18.07 22.08
N GLY A 316 -2.12 -18.97 22.59
CA GLY A 316 -2.95 -18.65 23.76
C GLY A 316 -3.96 -17.55 23.45
N LYS A 317 -4.23 -16.69 24.47
CA LYS A 317 -5.15 -15.56 24.35
C LYS A 317 -4.44 -14.21 24.15
N ASP A 318 -3.14 -14.19 24.30
CA ASP A 318 -2.41 -12.94 24.57
C ASP A 318 -1.53 -12.48 23.41
N VAL A 319 -1.11 -13.41 22.52
CA VAL A 319 -0.19 -13.09 21.42
C VAL A 319 -0.70 -13.62 20.09
N THR A 320 -0.73 -12.76 19.10
CA THR A 320 -0.98 -13.13 17.70
C THR A 320 0.18 -12.66 16.83
N LEU A 321 0.75 -13.58 16.08
CA LEU A 321 1.72 -13.32 15.01
C LEU A 321 0.99 -13.36 13.67
N TYR A 322 1.39 -12.49 12.76
CA TYR A 322 0.75 -12.37 11.48
C TYR A 322 1.77 -12.00 10.41
N GLY A 323 1.60 -12.54 9.22
CA GLY A 323 2.40 -12.21 8.05
C GLY A 323 1.60 -12.32 6.77
N GLU A 324 1.87 -11.41 5.84
CA GLU A 324 1.26 -11.40 4.50
C GLU A 324 2.26 -10.90 3.46
N ALA A 325 2.18 -11.46 2.28
CA ALA A 325 2.88 -10.98 1.10
C ALA A 325 1.89 -10.80 -0.05
N ASN A 326 1.98 -9.66 -0.73
CA ASN A 326 1.17 -9.30 -1.89
C ASN A 326 2.04 -9.12 -3.13
N TYR A 327 1.48 -9.49 -4.26
CA TYR A 327 1.94 -9.16 -5.60
C TYR A 327 0.87 -8.29 -6.28
N ARG A 328 1.30 -7.20 -6.95
CA ARG A 328 0.41 -6.34 -7.72
C ARG A 328 1.00 -6.08 -9.10
N GLN A 329 0.17 -6.17 -10.14
CA GLN A 329 0.55 -5.88 -11.51
C GLN A 329 -0.51 -5.03 -12.21
N GLY A 330 -0.09 -3.94 -12.82
CA GLY A 330 -0.92 -3.02 -13.60
C GLY A 330 -0.17 -2.44 -14.79
N SER A 331 -0.80 -1.50 -15.49
CA SER A 331 -0.25 -0.87 -16.70
C SER A 331 0.92 0.09 -16.42
N HIS A 332 0.92 0.77 -15.27
CA HIS A 332 1.93 1.76 -14.88
C HIS A 332 2.68 1.40 -13.61
N MET A 333 2.25 0.36 -12.91
CA MET A 333 2.82 -0.05 -11.64
C MET A 333 2.92 -1.56 -11.56
N GLU A 334 4.05 -2.03 -11.10
CA GLU A 334 4.26 -3.39 -10.66
C GLU A 334 4.85 -3.37 -9.24
N THR A 335 4.23 -4.12 -8.33
CA THR A 335 4.76 -4.39 -7.00
C THR A 335 5.10 -5.87 -6.93
N PRO A 336 6.33 -6.26 -7.29
CA PRO A 336 6.74 -7.67 -7.28
C PRO A 336 6.59 -8.31 -5.92
N VAL A 337 6.77 -7.54 -4.87
CA VAL A 337 6.56 -7.97 -3.49
C VAL A 337 6.28 -6.78 -2.59
N GLN A 338 5.23 -6.91 -1.80
CA GLN A 338 4.97 -6.11 -0.61
C GLN A 338 4.62 -7.08 0.50
N GLY A 339 5.28 -6.96 1.65
CA GLY A 339 5.06 -7.86 2.77
C GLY A 339 5.01 -7.14 4.08
N VAL A 340 4.25 -7.70 5.02
CA VAL A 340 4.20 -7.28 6.41
C VAL A 340 4.44 -8.48 7.31
N ALA A 341 5.11 -8.22 8.44
CA ALA A 341 5.21 -9.13 9.57
C ALA A 341 4.79 -8.37 10.83
N CYS A 342 3.81 -8.88 11.53
CA CYS A 342 3.16 -8.19 12.64
C CYS A 342 3.16 -9.05 13.90
N ILE A 343 3.30 -8.40 15.04
CA ILE A 343 3.01 -8.94 16.36
C ILE A 343 1.92 -8.10 17.02
N ARG A 344 0.94 -8.77 17.62
CA ARG A 344 -0.12 -8.18 18.41
C ARG A 344 -0.14 -8.82 19.78
N MET A 345 -0.19 -8.01 20.82
CA MET A 345 -0.21 -8.45 22.22
C MET A 345 -1.36 -7.79 22.96
N VAL A 346 -2.01 -8.58 23.82
CA VAL A 346 -3.03 -8.10 24.74
C VAL A 346 -2.39 -7.26 25.82
N PHE A 347 -2.96 -6.10 26.07
CA PHE A 347 -2.62 -5.27 27.21
C PHE A 347 -3.77 -5.29 28.21
N ALA A 348 -3.65 -6.13 29.25
CA ALA A 348 -4.56 -6.11 30.40
C ALA A 348 -4.21 -4.93 31.29
N ALA A 349 -4.87 -3.78 31.13
CA ALA A 349 -4.85 -2.76 32.12
C ALA A 349 -5.60 -3.29 33.36
N LYS A 350 -4.86 -3.72 34.40
CA LYS A 350 -5.46 -3.91 35.70
C LYS A 350 -5.96 -2.54 36.19
N VAL A 351 -7.26 -2.29 36.06
CA VAL A 351 -7.91 -1.21 36.75
C VAL A 351 -7.81 -1.57 38.22
N VAL A 352 -6.84 -0.98 38.93
CA VAL A 352 -6.81 -0.99 40.39
C VAL A 352 -7.93 -0.06 40.79
N THR A 353 -9.12 -0.61 41.03
CA THR A 353 -10.17 0.11 41.77
C THR A 353 -9.64 0.27 43.19
N PRO A 354 -9.44 1.51 43.66
CA PRO A 354 -9.12 1.70 45.09
C PRO A 354 -10.32 1.22 45.90
N ASP A 355 -10.07 0.24 46.74
CA ASP A 355 -11.06 -0.29 47.67
C ASP A 355 -11.33 0.79 48.74
N VAL A 356 -12.27 1.70 48.47
CA VAL A 356 -12.71 2.72 49.43
C VAL A 356 -13.71 2.05 50.35
N THR A 357 -13.20 1.33 51.34
CA THR A 357 -14.00 0.89 52.48
C THR A 357 -14.34 2.11 53.37
N PHE A 358 -15.54 2.66 53.17
CA PHE A 358 -16.13 3.56 54.16
C PHE A 358 -16.40 2.75 55.44
N ARG A 359 -15.54 2.92 56.47
CA ARG A 359 -15.89 2.53 57.82
C ARG A 359 -16.95 3.52 58.29
N SER A 360 -18.20 3.08 58.38
CA SER A 360 -19.23 3.76 59.10
C SER A 360 -18.88 3.69 60.62
N GLY A 361 -18.38 4.82 61.15
CA GLY A 361 -18.23 4.98 62.62
C GLY A 361 -19.61 5.05 63.24
N GLN A 362 -19.85 4.18 64.14
CA GLN A 362 -20.97 4.31 65.13
C GLN A 362 -20.73 5.52 65.98
N LEU A 363 -21.73 6.39 66.07
CA LEU A 363 -22.03 7.23 67.23
C LEU A 363 -23.10 6.55 68.11
#